data_07b52e25b38972fa6e3e5e76d7ad0679
#
_entry.id   07b52e25b38972fa6e3e5e76d7ad0679
#
_cell.length_a   1.000
_cell.length_b   1.000
_cell.length_c   1.000
_cell.angle_alpha   90.00
_cell.angle_beta   90.00
_cell.angle_gamma   90.00
#
_symmetry.space_group_name_H-M   'P 1'
#
loop_
_entity.id
_entity.type
_entity.pdbx_description
1 polymer ?
#
loop_
_entity_poly.entity_id
_entity_poly.type
_entity_poly.pdbx_seq_one_letter_code
_entity_poly.pdbx_strand_id
1 'polypeptide(L)'
;MQRSRDFVSLVGSLLVVAVSGALAVVAGHAAAQPAAQTPAAQTASRTAQSSPQGDTLESIARLPDWAGIWEVTFGGGPRGARPEPPALTPAYEAKLKEYQDAQKRGEIQDTPAANCVPSGMPGIMTQPYPMEILFTPGKVTIMIEAYSQWRQIFTDGRKHPEDPDLTFNGHSIGHWEGDTLVVDTVGFTTDTALAGFGVRHSDKMHIVERMHLVDKDKLQIETTVTDPEALAKPFTSTRQYGRHRDWTLAEYVCQQNNRNYVTEDGKAGINLKH
;
A
#
# COMPACT_ATOMS: atom_id res chain seq x y z
N MET A 1 30.05 33.28 18.56
CA MET A 1 29.35 33.95 19.67
C MET A 1 28.43 32.95 20.34
N GLN A 2 28.74 32.71 21.54
CA GLN A 2 28.28 31.70 22.48
C GLN A 2 27.15 32.27 23.35
N ARG A 3 26.10 31.49 23.61
CA ARG A 3 25.27 31.52 24.85
C ARG A 3 24.30 30.35 24.74
N SER A 4 24.45 29.39 25.57
CA SER A 4 24.24 29.17 27.01
C SER A 4 22.82 28.66 27.32
N ARG A 5 22.80 27.41 27.66
CA ARG A 5 22.06 26.55 28.59
C ARG A 5 21.12 27.30 29.56
N ASP A 6 19.93 26.72 29.76
CA ASP A 6 19.38 26.65 31.12
C ASP A 6 18.56 25.36 31.29
N PHE A 7 19.02 24.58 32.24
CA PHE A 7 18.42 23.38 32.83
C PHE A 7 17.50 23.83 33.97
N VAL A 8 16.24 23.48 33.96
CA VAL A 8 15.39 23.60 35.14
C VAL A 8 15.01 22.21 35.61
N SER A 9 15.61 21.80 36.70
CA SER A 9 15.29 20.65 37.52
C SER A 9 14.11 21.00 38.42
N LEU A 10 13.05 20.19 38.45
CA LEU A 10 12.02 20.25 39.50
C LEU A 10 11.91 18.89 40.17
N VAL A 11 12.41 18.89 41.40
CA VAL A 11 12.23 17.85 42.43
C VAL A 11 10.85 18.06 43.04
N GLY A 12 10.01 17.07 43.11
CA GLY A 12 8.70 17.12 43.76
C GLY A 12 8.37 15.82 44.49
N SER A 13 8.63 15.85 45.72
CA SER A 13 8.07 15.28 46.95
C SER A 13 7.19 13.98 46.86
N LEU A 14 7.71 12.97 47.52
CA LEU A 14 6.97 11.78 48.03
C LEU A 14 6.01 12.23 49.17
N LEU A 15 4.76 11.81 49.06
CA LEU A 15 3.78 11.82 50.14
C LEU A 15 3.52 10.38 50.57
N VAL A 16 4.04 10.01 51.75
CA VAL A 16 3.75 8.74 52.46
C VAL A 16 2.49 8.99 53.28
N VAL A 17 1.42 8.25 53.00
CA VAL A 17 0.24 8.16 53.87
C VAL A 17 0.26 6.79 54.56
N ALA A 18 0.52 6.81 55.86
CA ALA A 18 0.34 5.70 56.73
C ALA A 18 -1.13 5.59 57.20
N VAL A 19 -1.79 4.50 56.99
CA VAL A 19 -3.10 4.20 57.59
C VAL A 19 -2.95 3.06 58.55
N SER A 20 -3.15 3.39 59.82
CA SER A 20 -3.11 2.52 60.96
C SER A 20 -4.33 1.61 61.03
N GLY A 21 -4.10 0.37 61.50
CA GLY A 21 -5.10 -0.68 61.61
C GLY A 21 -6.13 -0.49 62.71
N ALA A 22 -7.24 -1.16 62.54
CA ALA A 22 -8.16 -1.55 63.62
C ALA A 22 -8.57 -3.01 63.42
N LEU A 23 -8.11 -3.89 64.33
CA LEU A 23 -8.62 -5.24 64.47
C LEU A 23 -10.00 -5.18 65.10
N ALA A 24 -10.99 -5.75 64.43
CA ALA A 24 -12.28 -6.11 65.06
C ALA A 24 -12.43 -7.65 65.00
N VAL A 25 -12.39 -8.26 66.16
CA VAL A 25 -12.72 -9.68 66.38
C VAL A 25 -14.24 -9.78 66.41
N VAL A 26 -14.84 -10.56 65.54
CA VAL A 26 -16.24 -10.94 65.62
C VAL A 26 -16.32 -12.46 65.59
N ALA A 27 -16.92 -12.98 66.65
CA ALA A 27 -17.12 -14.41 66.94
C ALA A 27 -18.07 -15.06 65.95
N GLY A 28 -17.83 -16.34 65.73
CA GLY A 28 -18.44 -17.18 64.73
C GLY A 28 -19.93 -17.50 64.96
N HIS A 29 -20.61 -17.72 63.85
CA HIS A 29 -21.79 -18.58 63.74
C HIS A 29 -21.55 -19.53 62.59
N ALA A 30 -21.50 -20.82 62.88
CA ALA A 30 -21.47 -21.88 61.88
C ALA A 30 -22.87 -21.96 61.22
N ALA A 31 -22.97 -21.56 59.99
CA ALA A 31 -24.12 -21.85 59.13
C ALA A 31 -23.72 -22.94 58.12
N ALA A 32 -24.52 -23.97 58.03
CA ALA A 32 -24.33 -25.11 57.15
C ALA A 32 -24.31 -24.64 55.66
N GLN A 33 -23.27 -25.05 54.94
CA GLN A 33 -23.17 -24.83 53.49
C GLN A 33 -24.08 -25.79 52.74
N PRO A 34 -24.91 -25.31 51.82
CA PRO A 34 -25.53 -26.19 50.83
C PRO A 34 -24.49 -26.67 49.81
N ALA A 35 -24.65 -27.93 49.41
CA ALA A 35 -23.76 -28.64 48.49
C ALA A 35 -23.49 -27.84 47.22
N ALA A 36 -22.22 -27.67 46.88
CA ALA A 36 -21.76 -27.09 45.65
C ALA A 36 -22.27 -27.90 44.45
N GLN A 37 -23.15 -27.33 43.65
CA GLN A 37 -23.46 -27.82 42.32
C GLN A 37 -22.27 -27.53 41.41
N THR A 38 -21.65 -28.58 40.90
CA THR A 38 -20.60 -28.51 39.88
C THR A 38 -21.16 -27.79 38.65
N PRO A 39 -20.57 -26.69 38.18
CA PRO A 39 -21.01 -26.09 36.91
C PRO A 39 -20.71 -27.08 35.79
N ALA A 40 -21.75 -27.51 35.08
CA ALA A 40 -21.60 -28.23 33.83
C ALA A 40 -20.69 -27.40 32.92
N ALA A 41 -19.58 -28.02 32.51
CA ALA A 41 -18.69 -27.44 31.52
C ALA A 41 -19.51 -27.18 30.23
N GLN A 42 -19.91 -25.95 30.02
CA GLN A 42 -20.38 -25.49 28.73
C GLN A 42 -19.16 -25.54 27.79
N THR A 43 -19.05 -26.65 27.06
CA THR A 43 -18.18 -26.75 25.89
C THR A 43 -18.75 -25.77 24.84
N ALA A 44 -18.36 -24.52 24.96
CA ALA A 44 -18.57 -23.57 23.86
C ALA A 44 -17.82 -24.14 22.66
N SER A 45 -18.57 -24.68 21.70
CA SER A 45 -18.07 -24.93 20.37
C SER A 45 -17.55 -23.59 19.83
N ARG A 46 -16.25 -23.33 20.03
CA ARG A 46 -15.52 -22.38 19.23
C ARG A 46 -15.59 -22.92 17.80
N THR A 47 -16.51 -22.42 17.02
CA THR A 47 -16.38 -22.46 15.57
C THR A 47 -14.98 -21.94 15.29
N ALA A 48 -14.08 -22.84 14.92
CA ALA A 48 -12.75 -22.48 14.50
C ALA A 48 -12.96 -21.59 13.25
N GLN A 49 -12.88 -20.27 13.45
CA GLN A 49 -12.71 -19.38 12.34
C GLN A 49 -11.40 -19.82 11.71
N SER A 50 -11.49 -20.34 10.49
CA SER A 50 -10.29 -20.70 9.72
C SER A 50 -9.45 -19.44 9.63
N SER A 51 -8.21 -19.51 10.10
CA SER A 51 -7.24 -18.43 9.96
C SER A 51 -7.15 -18.00 8.50
N PRO A 52 -6.97 -16.71 8.22
CA PRO A 52 -6.80 -16.24 6.85
C PRO A 52 -5.72 -17.05 6.11
N GLN A 53 -5.94 -17.34 4.84
CA GLN A 53 -4.96 -18.05 4.03
C GLN A 53 -3.69 -17.19 3.91
N GLY A 54 -2.51 -17.78 4.21
CA GLY A 54 -1.22 -17.07 4.16
C GLY A 54 -0.83 -16.38 5.47
N ASP A 55 -1.52 -16.61 6.60
CA ASP A 55 -1.20 -16.02 7.90
C ASP A 55 -0.15 -16.81 8.71
N THR A 56 0.20 -18.02 8.28
CA THR A 56 1.24 -18.86 8.86
C THR A 56 2.21 -19.35 7.80
N LEU A 57 3.42 -19.78 8.20
CA LEU A 57 4.39 -20.37 7.28
C LEU A 57 3.83 -21.62 6.59
N GLU A 58 3.05 -22.43 7.32
CA GLU A 58 2.42 -23.61 6.75
C GLU A 58 1.36 -23.26 5.72
N SER A 59 0.55 -22.22 5.95
CA SER A 59 -0.44 -21.76 4.98
C SER A 59 0.18 -21.10 3.77
N ILE A 60 1.30 -20.38 3.92
CA ILE A 60 2.10 -19.83 2.83
C ILE A 60 2.62 -20.92 1.89
N ALA A 61 3.08 -22.05 2.45
CA ALA A 61 3.57 -23.17 1.65
C ALA A 61 2.51 -23.81 0.73
N ARG A 62 1.25 -23.49 0.93
CA ARG A 62 0.11 -23.93 0.11
C ARG A 62 -0.35 -22.87 -0.91
N LEU A 63 0.22 -21.67 -0.87
CA LEU A 63 -0.07 -20.62 -1.84
C LEU A 63 0.57 -20.92 -3.20
N PRO A 64 0.06 -20.33 -4.29
CA PRO A 64 0.72 -20.42 -5.59
C PRO A 64 2.18 -19.96 -5.53
N ASP A 65 3.06 -20.64 -6.27
CA ASP A 65 4.48 -20.28 -6.36
C ASP A 65 4.63 -18.98 -7.18
N TRP A 66 4.83 -17.87 -6.48
CA TRP A 66 5.16 -16.58 -7.09
C TRP A 66 6.64 -16.20 -6.91
N ALA A 67 7.49 -17.13 -6.52
CA ALA A 67 8.92 -16.88 -6.37
C ALA A 67 9.57 -16.50 -7.70
N GLY A 68 10.53 -15.57 -7.66
CA GLY A 68 11.25 -15.05 -8.81
C GLY A 68 10.95 -13.59 -9.10
N ILE A 69 11.57 -13.08 -10.13
CA ILE A 69 11.45 -11.69 -10.56
C ILE A 69 10.38 -11.60 -11.67
N TRP A 70 9.55 -10.59 -11.59
CA TRP A 70 8.46 -10.36 -12.52
C TRP A 70 8.67 -9.06 -13.27
N GLU A 71 8.52 -9.08 -14.58
CA GLU A 71 8.58 -7.89 -15.41
C GLU A 71 7.29 -7.74 -16.21
N VAL A 72 6.78 -6.50 -16.29
CA VAL A 72 5.57 -6.21 -17.06
C VAL A 72 5.80 -6.53 -18.55
N THR A 73 4.86 -7.27 -19.14
CA THR A 73 4.93 -7.64 -20.55
C THR A 73 4.20 -6.58 -21.39
N PHE A 74 4.93 -5.87 -22.22
CA PHE A 74 4.36 -4.92 -23.17
C PHE A 74 3.98 -5.63 -24.46
N GLY A 75 2.75 -5.45 -24.96
CA GLY A 75 2.36 -5.88 -26.30
C GLY A 75 1.47 -7.11 -26.39
N GLY A 76 0.80 -7.54 -25.32
CA GLY A 76 -0.17 -8.66 -25.35
C GLY A 76 -1.50 -8.36 -26.06
N GLY A 77 -1.72 -7.13 -26.52
CA GLY A 77 -2.89 -6.73 -27.30
C GLY A 77 -2.57 -6.56 -28.80
N PRO A 78 -3.57 -6.30 -29.64
CA PRO A 78 -3.36 -5.99 -31.04
C PRO A 78 -2.34 -4.88 -31.21
N ARG A 79 -1.38 -5.07 -32.12
CA ARG A 79 -0.30 -4.10 -32.36
C ARG A 79 -0.89 -2.72 -32.62
N GLY A 80 -0.59 -1.72 -31.77
CA GLY A 80 -1.07 -0.35 -31.90
C GLY A 80 -2.33 -0.02 -31.12
N ALA A 81 -2.99 -0.98 -30.47
CA ALA A 81 -4.10 -0.68 -29.58
C ALA A 81 -3.59 0.06 -28.35
N ARG A 82 -3.92 1.34 -28.24
CA ARG A 82 -3.77 2.09 -27.00
C ARG A 82 -4.92 1.70 -26.06
N PRO A 83 -4.65 1.53 -24.77
CA PRO A 83 -5.73 1.39 -23.80
C PRO A 83 -6.71 2.57 -23.95
N GLU A 84 -8.00 2.30 -23.86
CA GLU A 84 -9.00 3.37 -23.79
C GLU A 84 -8.70 4.24 -22.57
N PRO A 85 -8.63 5.59 -22.73
CA PRO A 85 -8.40 6.46 -21.59
C PRO A 85 -9.58 6.39 -20.61
N PRO A 86 -9.33 6.64 -19.31
CA PRO A 86 -10.41 6.67 -18.33
C PRO A 86 -11.42 7.77 -18.65
N ALA A 87 -12.70 7.49 -18.49
CA ALA A 87 -13.75 8.48 -18.59
C ALA A 87 -13.72 9.40 -17.36
N LEU A 88 -13.48 10.69 -17.58
CA LEU A 88 -13.36 11.66 -16.50
C LEU A 88 -14.70 12.33 -16.20
N THR A 89 -14.79 12.88 -14.99
CA THR A 89 -15.82 13.89 -14.70
C THR A 89 -15.52 15.21 -15.41
N PRO A 90 -16.52 16.07 -15.71
CA PRO A 90 -16.28 17.34 -16.37
C PRO A 90 -15.24 18.23 -15.68
N ALA A 91 -15.19 18.18 -14.34
CA ALA A 91 -14.21 18.94 -13.57
C ALA A 91 -12.78 18.46 -13.80
N TYR A 92 -12.56 17.16 -13.93
CA TYR A 92 -11.23 16.59 -14.20
C TYR A 92 -10.84 16.61 -15.67
N GLU A 93 -11.81 16.59 -16.59
CA GLU A 93 -11.56 16.89 -18.01
C GLU A 93 -11.02 18.30 -18.18
N ALA A 94 -11.60 19.29 -17.50
CA ALA A 94 -11.12 20.66 -17.51
C ALA A 94 -9.69 20.80 -16.97
N LYS A 95 -9.40 20.14 -15.83
CA LYS A 95 -8.04 20.10 -15.24
C LYS A 95 -7.02 19.45 -16.20
N LEU A 96 -7.39 18.32 -16.82
CA LEU A 96 -6.52 17.65 -17.80
C LEU A 96 -6.23 18.54 -19.00
N LYS A 97 -7.26 19.22 -19.52
CA LYS A 97 -7.10 20.15 -20.65
C LYS A 97 -6.20 21.31 -20.29
N GLU A 98 -6.39 21.94 -19.14
CA GLU A 98 -5.53 23.01 -18.63
C GLU A 98 -4.06 22.57 -18.53
N TYR A 99 -3.82 21.40 -17.93
CA TYR A 99 -2.49 20.80 -17.85
C TYR A 99 -1.86 20.58 -19.22
N GLN A 100 -2.60 20.00 -20.18
CA GLN A 100 -2.12 19.76 -21.54
C GLN A 100 -1.83 21.07 -22.30
N ASP A 101 -2.67 22.07 -22.12
CA ASP A 101 -2.48 23.37 -22.76
C ASP A 101 -1.27 24.11 -22.17
N ALA A 102 -1.07 24.03 -20.86
CA ALA A 102 0.12 24.55 -20.20
C ALA A 102 1.41 23.83 -20.64
N GLN A 103 1.35 22.51 -20.84
CA GLN A 103 2.46 21.76 -21.43
C GLN A 103 2.79 22.23 -22.84
N LYS A 104 1.79 22.44 -23.70
CA LYS A 104 1.99 22.95 -25.08
C LYS A 104 2.63 24.33 -25.08
N ARG A 105 2.30 25.18 -24.10
CA ARG A 105 2.91 26.50 -23.94
C ARG A 105 4.31 26.45 -23.28
N GLY A 106 4.75 25.26 -22.83
CA GLY A 106 6.02 25.09 -22.16
C GLY A 106 6.05 25.64 -20.72
N GLU A 107 4.88 25.88 -20.13
CA GLU A 107 4.73 26.42 -18.77
C GLU A 107 4.85 25.34 -17.69
N ILE A 108 4.39 24.13 -17.99
CA ILE A 108 4.49 23.00 -17.06
C ILE A 108 5.57 22.05 -17.53
N GLN A 109 6.43 21.76 -16.64
CA GLN A 109 7.59 20.95 -16.90
C GLN A 109 7.88 19.99 -15.76
N ASP A 110 7.02 20.03 -14.75
CA ASP A 110 7.13 19.18 -13.61
C ASP A 110 6.59 17.78 -13.95
N THR A 111 7.47 16.95 -14.51
CA THR A 111 7.21 15.53 -14.51
C THR A 111 7.69 14.99 -13.17
N PRO A 112 6.89 14.26 -12.39
CA PRO A 112 7.34 13.65 -11.14
C PRO A 112 8.66 12.89 -11.31
N ALA A 113 8.84 12.22 -12.44
CA ALA A 113 10.08 11.52 -12.79
C ALA A 113 11.32 12.44 -12.84
N ALA A 114 11.18 13.70 -13.25
CA ALA A 114 12.29 14.66 -13.29
C ALA A 114 12.81 15.00 -11.89
N ASN A 115 11.95 14.92 -10.90
CA ASN A 115 12.26 15.18 -9.49
C ASN A 115 12.44 13.91 -8.67
N CYS A 116 12.62 12.76 -9.32
CA CYS A 116 12.72 11.45 -8.67
C CYS A 116 11.51 11.11 -7.77
N VAL A 117 10.36 11.66 -8.07
CA VAL A 117 9.11 11.34 -7.38
C VAL A 117 8.53 10.06 -7.96
N PRO A 118 8.24 9.03 -7.15
CA PRO A 118 7.63 7.80 -7.63
C PRO A 118 6.29 8.04 -8.31
N SER A 119 5.96 7.25 -9.31
CA SER A 119 4.68 7.39 -10.02
C SER A 119 3.46 7.04 -9.17
N GLY A 120 3.67 6.38 -8.03
CA GLY A 120 2.58 5.91 -7.16
C GLY A 120 1.68 4.87 -7.84
N MET A 121 0.66 4.41 -7.10
CA MET A 121 -0.33 3.48 -7.64
C MET A 121 -1.34 4.17 -8.58
N PRO A 122 -1.84 3.50 -9.62
CA PRO A 122 -1.42 2.19 -10.12
C PRO A 122 -0.17 2.27 -11.01
N GLY A 123 0.38 3.46 -11.23
CA GLY A 123 1.45 3.75 -12.18
C GLY A 123 2.73 2.94 -11.93
N ILE A 124 3.11 2.79 -10.66
CA ILE A 124 4.35 2.11 -10.28
C ILE A 124 4.36 0.64 -10.71
N MET A 125 3.19 -0.03 -10.73
CA MET A 125 3.05 -1.41 -11.16
C MET A 125 3.18 -1.59 -12.68
N THR A 126 3.14 -0.52 -13.45
CA THR A 126 3.21 -0.56 -14.92
C THR A 126 4.51 -0.01 -15.48
N GLN A 127 5.45 0.34 -14.62
CA GLN A 127 6.79 0.77 -15.03
C GLN A 127 7.57 -0.39 -15.67
N PRO A 128 8.47 -0.13 -16.65
CA PRO A 128 9.31 -1.15 -17.28
C PRO A 128 10.47 -1.54 -16.36
N TYR A 129 10.16 -1.87 -15.14
CA TYR A 129 11.11 -2.28 -14.12
C TYR A 129 10.64 -3.56 -13.45
N PRO A 130 11.57 -4.44 -13.09
CA PRO A 130 11.23 -5.70 -12.44
C PRO A 130 10.73 -5.49 -11.02
N MET A 131 9.98 -6.48 -10.54
CA MET A 131 9.51 -6.56 -9.17
C MET A 131 9.68 -7.98 -8.62
N GLU A 132 9.79 -8.09 -7.31
CA GLU A 132 9.81 -9.35 -6.57
C GLU A 132 8.64 -9.40 -5.60
N ILE A 133 7.96 -10.55 -5.50
CA ILE A 133 6.82 -10.75 -4.62
C ILE A 133 7.20 -11.73 -3.53
N LEU A 134 7.13 -11.29 -2.29
CA LEU A 134 7.53 -12.03 -1.10
C LEU A 134 6.33 -12.30 -0.21
N PHE A 135 6.15 -13.55 0.19
CA PHE A 135 5.14 -13.96 1.15
C PHE A 135 5.75 -14.08 2.54
N THR A 136 5.13 -13.43 3.50
CA THR A 136 5.42 -13.60 4.93
C THR A 136 4.11 -13.78 5.68
N PRO A 137 4.10 -14.39 6.88
CA PRO A 137 2.86 -14.58 7.62
C PRO A 137 2.05 -13.30 7.75
N GLY A 138 0.80 -13.34 7.24
CA GLY A 138 -0.15 -12.23 7.27
C GLY A 138 0.19 -11.05 6.34
N LYS A 139 1.14 -11.22 5.40
CA LYS A 139 1.55 -10.11 4.54
C LYS A 139 2.18 -10.58 3.23
N VAL A 140 1.85 -9.89 2.15
CA VAL A 140 2.56 -9.94 0.88
C VAL A 140 3.33 -8.63 0.70
N THR A 141 4.62 -8.72 0.35
CA THR A 141 5.45 -7.55 0.05
C THR A 141 5.85 -7.61 -1.42
N ILE A 142 5.56 -6.54 -2.15
CA ILE A 142 6.03 -6.36 -3.53
C ILE A 142 7.18 -5.35 -3.48
N MET A 143 8.37 -5.82 -3.79
CA MET A 143 9.55 -4.97 -3.96
C MET A 143 9.65 -4.59 -5.43
N ILE A 144 9.73 -3.32 -5.73
CA ILE A 144 9.77 -2.78 -7.09
C ILE A 144 11.09 -2.07 -7.28
N GLU A 145 11.85 -2.45 -8.29
CA GLU A 145 13.15 -1.85 -8.58
C GLU A 145 13.04 -0.34 -8.82
N ALA A 146 12.02 0.07 -9.60
CA ALA A 146 11.80 1.49 -9.85
C ALA A 146 11.68 2.29 -8.54
N TYR A 147 12.54 3.30 -8.39
CA TYR A 147 12.62 4.17 -7.21
C TYR A 147 12.87 3.43 -5.90
N SER A 148 13.34 2.18 -5.92
CA SER A 148 13.52 1.30 -4.75
C SER A 148 12.25 1.26 -3.89
N GLN A 149 11.09 1.16 -4.53
CA GLN A 149 9.80 1.16 -3.87
C GLN A 149 9.43 -0.22 -3.35
N TRP A 150 8.66 -0.22 -2.28
CA TRP A 150 8.06 -1.43 -1.76
C TRP A 150 6.61 -1.15 -1.37
N ARG A 151 5.77 -2.17 -1.53
CA ARG A 151 4.35 -2.14 -1.21
C ARG A 151 4.03 -3.29 -0.29
N GLN A 152 3.33 -3.03 0.80
CA GLN A 152 2.86 -4.06 1.73
C GLN A 152 1.36 -4.25 1.58
N ILE A 153 0.96 -5.49 1.45
CA ILE A 153 -0.44 -5.92 1.39
C ILE A 153 -0.68 -6.79 2.62
N PHE A 154 -1.50 -6.33 3.54
CA PHE A 154 -1.80 -7.06 4.76
C PHE A 154 -2.88 -8.10 4.52
N THR A 155 -2.56 -9.37 4.77
CA THR A 155 -3.46 -10.51 4.54
C THR A 155 -3.90 -11.18 5.85
N ASP A 156 -3.72 -10.52 6.98
CA ASP A 156 -4.03 -10.99 8.33
C ASP A 156 -5.48 -10.71 8.76
N GLY A 157 -6.32 -10.24 7.84
CA GLY A 157 -7.74 -9.96 8.09
C GLY A 157 -8.01 -8.60 8.74
N ARG A 158 -7.00 -7.73 8.85
CA ARG A 158 -7.22 -6.36 9.33
C ARG A 158 -8.06 -5.55 8.35
N LYS A 159 -8.65 -4.47 8.85
CA LYS A 159 -9.34 -3.47 8.05
C LYS A 159 -8.40 -2.29 7.74
N HIS A 160 -8.81 -1.45 6.79
CA HIS A 160 -8.17 -0.15 6.64
C HIS A 160 -8.34 0.70 7.90
N PRO A 161 -7.35 1.56 8.23
CA PRO A 161 -7.55 2.64 9.20
C PRO A 161 -8.72 3.55 8.76
N GLU A 162 -9.41 4.15 9.72
CA GLU A 162 -10.47 5.14 9.40
C GLU A 162 -9.90 6.38 8.71
N ASP A 163 -8.68 6.77 9.07
CA ASP A 163 -7.93 7.89 8.49
C ASP A 163 -6.52 7.39 8.11
N PRO A 164 -6.35 6.78 6.92
CA PRO A 164 -5.07 6.29 6.48
C PRO A 164 -4.14 7.44 6.06
N ASP A 165 -2.86 7.34 6.43
CA ASP A 165 -1.83 8.23 5.90
C ASP A 165 -1.82 8.21 4.37
N LEU A 166 -1.80 9.38 3.74
CA LEU A 166 -1.73 9.49 2.29
C LEU A 166 -0.30 9.21 1.81
N THR A 167 -0.15 8.17 1.02
CA THR A 167 1.15 7.73 0.50
C THR A 167 1.10 7.47 -1.01
N PHE A 168 2.27 7.31 -1.65
CA PHE A 168 2.35 6.97 -3.08
C PHE A 168 1.74 5.60 -3.40
N ASN A 169 1.89 4.63 -2.50
CA ASN A 169 1.44 3.26 -2.72
C ASN A 169 0.13 2.93 -1.98
N GLY A 170 -0.39 3.85 -1.18
CA GLY A 170 -1.59 3.66 -0.38
C GLY A 170 -1.42 2.64 0.75
N HIS A 171 -2.50 2.41 1.47
CA HIS A 171 -2.64 1.34 2.45
C HIS A 171 -3.40 0.17 1.82
N SER A 172 -2.74 -1.00 1.70
CA SER A 172 -3.31 -2.17 1.04
C SER A 172 -3.65 -3.27 2.05
N ILE A 173 -4.85 -3.81 1.94
CA ILE A 173 -5.26 -5.07 2.58
C ILE A 173 -5.58 -6.09 1.50
N GLY A 174 -5.50 -7.37 1.82
CA GLY A 174 -5.77 -8.42 0.84
C GLY A 174 -6.33 -9.69 1.46
N HIS A 175 -6.95 -10.49 0.62
CA HIS A 175 -7.38 -11.84 0.97
C HIS A 175 -7.27 -12.76 -0.24
N TRP A 176 -7.19 -14.05 0.02
CA TRP A 176 -7.09 -15.05 -1.02
C TRP A 176 -8.47 -15.61 -1.38
N GLU A 177 -8.78 -15.65 -2.66
CA GLU A 177 -9.91 -16.35 -3.24
C GLU A 177 -9.39 -17.51 -4.09
N GLY A 178 -9.20 -18.68 -3.47
CA GLY A 178 -8.47 -19.78 -4.10
C GLY A 178 -7.02 -19.37 -4.41
N ASP A 179 -6.65 -19.37 -5.69
CA ASP A 179 -5.31 -18.99 -6.17
C ASP A 179 -5.20 -17.51 -6.57
N THR A 180 -6.24 -16.72 -6.32
CA THR A 180 -6.26 -15.28 -6.63
C THR A 180 -6.10 -14.46 -5.37
N LEU A 181 -5.10 -13.59 -5.32
CA LEU A 181 -4.98 -12.56 -4.32
C LEU A 181 -5.83 -11.35 -4.74
N VAL A 182 -6.83 -11.04 -3.93
CA VAL A 182 -7.65 -9.83 -4.09
C VAL A 182 -7.11 -8.78 -3.15
N VAL A 183 -6.77 -7.61 -3.69
CA VAL A 183 -6.15 -6.50 -2.94
C VAL A 183 -7.04 -5.29 -3.03
N ASP A 184 -7.28 -4.67 -1.88
CA ASP A 184 -8.02 -3.43 -1.72
C ASP A 184 -7.06 -2.35 -1.20
N THR A 185 -7.03 -1.17 -1.84
CA THR A 185 -6.07 -0.11 -1.51
C THR A 185 -6.72 1.26 -1.52
N VAL A 186 -6.47 2.02 -0.46
CA VAL A 186 -6.94 3.40 -0.22
C VAL A 186 -5.80 4.27 0.30
N GLY A 187 -6.02 5.57 0.48
CA GLY A 187 -5.05 6.47 1.12
C GLY A 187 -3.91 6.88 0.18
N PHE A 188 -4.23 7.38 -1.00
CA PHE A 188 -3.24 7.82 -1.98
C PHE A 188 -2.99 9.33 -1.90
N THR A 189 -1.71 9.74 -1.98
CA THR A 189 -1.37 11.15 -2.21
C THR A 189 -1.85 11.61 -3.59
N THR A 190 -2.35 12.84 -3.67
CA THR A 190 -2.80 13.44 -4.93
C THR A 190 -1.67 13.94 -5.82
N ASP A 191 -0.41 13.77 -5.39
CA ASP A 191 0.77 14.21 -6.15
C ASP A 191 1.08 13.32 -7.36
N THR A 192 0.35 12.22 -7.51
CA THR A 192 0.50 11.25 -8.60
C THR A 192 -0.61 11.37 -9.64
N ALA A 193 -0.48 10.60 -10.72
CA ALA A 193 -1.47 10.54 -11.78
C ALA A 193 -1.77 9.10 -12.16
N LEU A 194 -2.95 8.88 -12.73
CA LEU A 194 -3.28 7.60 -13.35
C LEU A 194 -2.30 7.32 -14.48
N ALA A 195 -1.70 6.15 -14.47
CA ALA A 195 -0.61 5.78 -15.35
C ALA A 195 -0.92 5.99 -16.84
N GLY A 196 0.01 6.65 -17.52
CA GLY A 196 0.01 6.78 -18.99
C GLY A 196 -0.96 7.80 -19.56
N PHE A 197 -1.79 8.45 -18.74
CA PHE A 197 -2.81 9.38 -19.22
C PHE A 197 -2.62 10.83 -18.75
N GLY A 198 -1.70 11.08 -17.80
CA GLY A 198 -1.51 12.40 -17.20
C GLY A 198 -2.71 12.88 -16.36
N VAL A 199 -3.66 12.00 -16.12
CA VAL A 199 -4.89 12.30 -15.39
C VAL A 199 -4.59 12.30 -13.89
N ARG A 200 -4.87 13.41 -13.22
CA ARG A 200 -4.82 13.49 -11.76
C ARG A 200 -6.01 12.72 -11.15
N HIS A 201 -5.87 12.33 -9.93
CA HIS A 201 -6.92 11.70 -9.12
C HIS A 201 -7.17 12.50 -7.85
N SER A 202 -8.22 12.17 -7.11
CA SER A 202 -8.50 12.75 -5.79
C SER A 202 -7.95 11.87 -4.67
N ASP A 203 -8.05 12.33 -3.44
CA ASP A 203 -7.77 11.53 -2.23
C ASP A 203 -8.84 10.45 -1.98
N LYS A 204 -9.93 10.45 -2.75
CA LYS A 204 -10.98 9.44 -2.73
C LYS A 204 -10.72 8.27 -3.68
N MET A 205 -9.56 8.28 -4.36
CA MET A 205 -9.19 7.15 -5.22
C MET A 205 -9.15 5.85 -4.43
N HIS A 206 -9.75 4.82 -5.00
CA HIS A 206 -9.78 3.47 -4.45
C HIS A 206 -9.39 2.49 -5.55
N ILE A 207 -8.54 1.54 -5.24
CA ILE A 207 -8.02 0.55 -6.19
C ILE A 207 -8.32 -0.85 -5.66
N VAL A 208 -8.93 -1.67 -6.52
CA VAL A 208 -9.07 -3.11 -6.30
C VAL A 208 -8.25 -3.85 -7.35
N GLU A 209 -7.42 -4.78 -6.91
CA GLU A 209 -6.62 -5.60 -7.81
C GLU A 209 -6.93 -7.09 -7.62
N ARG A 210 -6.89 -7.84 -8.71
CA ARG A 210 -7.00 -9.30 -8.72
C ARG A 210 -5.75 -9.85 -9.38
N MET A 211 -4.95 -10.55 -8.58
CA MET A 211 -3.64 -11.07 -8.98
C MET A 211 -3.68 -12.59 -9.00
N HIS A 212 -3.34 -13.21 -10.12
CA HIS A 212 -3.29 -14.66 -10.23
C HIS A 212 -2.31 -15.10 -11.33
N LEU A 213 -1.83 -16.34 -11.24
CA LEU A 213 -1.06 -16.94 -12.31
C LEU A 213 -1.99 -17.43 -13.41
N VAL A 214 -1.76 -17.02 -14.66
CA VAL A 214 -2.42 -17.59 -15.84
C VAL A 214 -1.65 -18.80 -16.39
N ASP A 215 -0.36 -18.87 -16.11
CA ASP A 215 0.48 -20.06 -16.20
C ASP A 215 1.66 -19.97 -15.22
N LYS A 216 2.51 -21.00 -15.16
CA LYS A 216 3.62 -21.07 -14.18
C LYS A 216 4.60 -19.89 -14.22
N ASP A 217 4.72 -19.22 -15.37
CA ASP A 217 5.66 -18.11 -15.58
C ASP A 217 4.98 -16.83 -16.07
N LYS A 218 3.65 -16.74 -15.87
CA LYS A 218 2.86 -15.58 -16.24
C LYS A 218 1.87 -15.20 -15.15
N LEU A 219 2.11 -14.04 -14.54
CA LEU A 219 1.21 -13.42 -13.58
C LEU A 219 0.30 -12.42 -14.31
N GLN A 220 -0.98 -12.41 -13.98
CA GLN A 220 -1.94 -11.41 -14.44
C GLN A 220 -2.43 -10.58 -13.27
N ILE A 221 -2.47 -9.28 -13.46
CA ILE A 221 -3.05 -8.32 -12.52
C ILE A 221 -4.14 -7.55 -13.25
N GLU A 222 -5.38 -7.72 -12.81
CA GLU A 222 -6.49 -6.88 -13.19
C GLU A 222 -6.65 -5.78 -12.13
N THR A 223 -6.61 -4.53 -12.56
CA THR A 223 -6.68 -3.35 -11.68
C THR A 223 -7.92 -2.56 -12.02
N THR A 224 -8.82 -2.38 -11.06
CA THR A 224 -9.98 -1.51 -11.15
C THR A 224 -9.78 -0.30 -10.27
N VAL A 225 -9.82 0.88 -10.87
CA VAL A 225 -9.72 2.17 -10.19
C VAL A 225 -11.10 2.81 -10.14
N THR A 226 -11.50 3.25 -8.96
CA THR A 226 -12.66 4.11 -8.74
C THR A 226 -12.22 5.41 -8.09
N ASP A 227 -12.81 6.51 -8.50
CA ASP A 227 -12.58 7.83 -7.91
C ASP A 227 -13.84 8.66 -8.19
N PRO A 228 -14.71 8.87 -7.20
CA PRO A 228 -16.00 9.52 -7.43
C PRO A 228 -15.88 10.99 -7.84
N GLU A 229 -14.73 11.62 -7.59
CA GLU A 229 -14.47 13.01 -8.00
C GLU A 229 -13.85 13.09 -9.38
N ALA A 230 -12.92 12.17 -9.70
CA ALA A 230 -12.15 12.22 -10.92
C ALA A 230 -12.73 11.39 -12.07
N LEU A 231 -13.34 10.24 -11.78
CA LEU A 231 -13.80 9.28 -12.79
C LEU A 231 -15.31 9.26 -12.89
N ALA A 232 -15.83 9.38 -14.10
CA ALA A 232 -17.27 9.26 -14.39
C ALA A 232 -17.78 7.80 -14.28
N LYS A 233 -16.88 6.82 -14.41
CA LYS A 233 -17.12 5.38 -14.22
C LYS A 233 -15.84 4.67 -13.78
N PRO A 234 -15.92 3.50 -13.16
CA PRO A 234 -14.73 2.69 -12.85
C PRO A 234 -13.86 2.47 -14.08
N PHE A 235 -12.56 2.52 -13.91
CA PHE A 235 -11.56 2.27 -14.93
C PHE A 235 -10.83 0.96 -14.63
N THR A 236 -10.99 -0.04 -15.50
CA THR A 236 -10.35 -1.34 -15.35
C THR A 236 -9.28 -1.54 -16.41
N SER A 237 -8.13 -2.05 -15.99
CA SER A 237 -7.04 -2.42 -16.89
C SER A 237 -6.42 -3.76 -16.45
N THR A 238 -5.93 -4.52 -17.41
CA THR A 238 -5.25 -5.79 -17.17
C THR A 238 -3.82 -5.71 -17.66
N ARG A 239 -2.87 -6.22 -16.85
CA ARG A 239 -1.47 -6.33 -17.20
C ARG A 239 -1.00 -7.75 -16.95
N GLN A 240 -0.05 -8.19 -17.77
CA GLN A 240 0.63 -9.47 -17.61
C GLN A 240 2.11 -9.21 -17.32
N TYR A 241 2.70 -10.10 -16.52
CA TYR A 241 4.08 -10.07 -16.12
C TYR A 241 4.70 -11.42 -16.41
N GLY A 242 5.86 -11.40 -17.06
CA GLY A 242 6.67 -12.59 -17.29
C GLY A 242 7.61 -12.84 -16.13
N ARG A 243 7.83 -14.11 -15.79
CA ARG A 243 8.74 -14.52 -14.73
C ARG A 243 10.17 -14.72 -15.25
N HIS A 244 11.13 -14.20 -14.49
CA HIS A 244 12.55 -14.41 -14.66
C HIS A 244 13.11 -15.06 -13.39
N ARG A 245 13.55 -16.31 -13.49
CA ARG A 245 14.01 -17.09 -12.32
C ARG A 245 15.49 -16.87 -12.00
N ASP A 246 16.25 -16.38 -12.96
CA ASP A 246 17.69 -16.13 -12.95
C ASP A 246 18.03 -14.64 -12.74
N TRP A 247 17.02 -13.78 -12.63
CA TRP A 247 17.22 -12.37 -12.37
C TRP A 247 17.28 -12.06 -10.86
N THR A 248 17.84 -10.91 -10.56
CA THR A 248 17.80 -10.28 -9.24
C THR A 248 17.42 -8.82 -9.43
N LEU A 249 16.79 -8.22 -8.43
CA LEU A 249 16.54 -6.79 -8.43
C LEU A 249 17.87 -6.04 -8.32
N ALA A 250 18.04 -5.01 -9.14
CA ALA A 250 19.18 -4.12 -9.06
C ALA A 250 18.90 -2.96 -8.07
N GLU A 251 19.97 -2.35 -7.61
CA GLU A 251 19.86 -1.09 -6.89
C GLU A 251 19.42 0.03 -7.86
N TYR A 252 18.37 0.76 -7.49
CA TYR A 252 17.87 1.89 -8.25
C TYR A 252 18.13 3.19 -7.50
N VAL A 253 19.03 4.02 -8.02
CA VAL A 253 19.28 5.36 -7.48
C VAL A 253 18.92 6.40 -8.53
N CYS A 254 17.73 6.94 -8.43
CA CYS A 254 17.19 7.89 -9.39
C CYS A 254 18.12 9.07 -9.66
N GLN A 255 18.75 9.62 -8.63
CA GLN A 255 19.60 10.81 -8.73
C GLN A 255 20.93 10.54 -9.44
N GLN A 256 21.47 9.32 -9.41
CA GLN A 256 22.78 9.02 -10.01
C GLN A 256 22.77 9.15 -11.54
N ASN A 257 21.65 8.92 -12.19
CA ASN A 257 21.51 9.04 -13.63
C ASN A 257 20.41 10.02 -14.03
N ASN A 258 20.03 10.90 -13.11
CA ASN A 258 19.02 11.90 -13.39
C ASN A 258 19.62 13.02 -14.24
N ARG A 259 19.28 13.01 -15.52
CA ARG A 259 19.70 14.04 -16.50
C ARG A 259 18.70 15.20 -16.57
N ASN A 260 17.64 15.12 -15.80
CA ASN A 260 16.65 16.17 -15.75
C ASN A 260 17.18 17.32 -14.87
N TYR A 261 16.92 18.52 -15.30
CA TYR A 261 17.19 19.73 -14.50
C TYR A 261 16.00 20.66 -14.58
N VAL A 262 15.88 21.51 -13.61
CA VAL A 262 14.90 22.61 -13.63
C VAL A 262 15.68 23.90 -13.83
N THR A 263 15.28 24.68 -14.82
CA THR A 263 15.86 25.99 -15.11
C THR A 263 15.44 27.01 -14.03
N GLU A 264 16.14 28.16 -13.97
CA GLU A 264 15.82 29.23 -13.00
C GLU A 264 14.38 29.75 -13.17
N ASP A 265 13.83 29.67 -14.39
CA ASP A 265 12.46 30.04 -14.71
C ASP A 265 11.45 28.86 -14.49
N GLY A 266 11.87 27.80 -13.80
CA GLY A 266 11.01 26.67 -13.43
C GLY A 266 10.74 25.67 -14.56
N LYS A 267 11.49 25.74 -15.66
CA LYS A 267 11.31 24.80 -16.79
C LYS A 267 12.15 23.55 -16.64
N ALA A 268 11.56 22.38 -16.89
CA ALA A 268 12.31 21.14 -16.94
C ALA A 268 13.11 21.07 -18.25
N GLY A 269 14.32 20.55 -18.16
CA GLY A 269 15.17 20.24 -19.28
C GLY A 269 15.82 18.89 -19.10
N ILE A 270 16.38 18.36 -20.18
CA ILE A 270 17.16 17.11 -20.16
C ILE A 270 18.57 17.43 -20.65
N ASN A 271 19.55 17.06 -19.85
CA ASN A 271 20.95 17.15 -20.27
C ASN A 271 21.33 15.91 -21.08
N LEU A 272 21.40 16.08 -22.39
CA LEU A 272 21.79 15.01 -23.34
C LEU A 272 23.30 14.93 -23.59
N LYS A 273 24.09 15.78 -22.97
CA LYS A 273 25.57 15.72 -23.10
C LYS A 273 26.10 14.64 -22.18
N HIS A 274 26.88 13.74 -22.73
CA HIS A 274 27.67 12.72 -22.03
C HIS A 274 29.01 13.31 -21.60
#